data_7279467536b53158ec11e29fa736ba5d
#
_entry.id   7279467536b53158ec11e29fa736ba5d
#
_cell.length_a   1.000
_cell.length_b   1.000
_cell.length_c   1.000
_cell.angle_alpha   90.00
_cell.angle_beta   90.00
_cell.angle_gamma   90.00
#
_symmetry.space_group_name_H-M   'P 1'
#
loop_
_entity.id
_entity.type
_entity.pdbx_description
1 polymer ?
#
loop_
_entity_poly.entity_id
_entity_poly.type
_entity_poly.pdbx_seq_one_letter_code
_entity_poly.pdbx_strand_id
1 'polypeptide(L)'
;MSDSTVDQILKLASQRADAAEVYYLSSQDTPIEFENNRLKSLQTKALQGVALRLIYQGKIGFASSTDLTRIDDLVDAAIQTAEIGDPAEFELASNFHLKGPETTYTPPTTQELVENGKNLIEQVHAYNPDIMVDVGFHVRSGRVKIATTQDLYAERSSQIVSGSISGNLVQGEDFMQAYSYDVARDRPLDTNSILQSLLEKYRLAEQSATITSGSYPVLFTPRAAASTLGSLFDTILSGQTVVQKASPLADKIGETLFDKRFTFFEDPTLGPSACPFDDEGTPTTRKILIDKGTVTGFYWDRRWAARAGVQSTGNGFRGGLSRPGPDLTNFCISPGNTATQDLIASMDEGLIVEQVLGAGQSNQLAGEFSVNLDLGYKVEKGKIVGRVKNTMVAGSIFEAFKNLADLSSEAEWVGGAAYLPSILFQHLGVASRQ
;
A
#
# COMPACT_ATOMS: atom_id res chain seq x y z
N MET A 1 -5.54 -30.50 -8.77
CA MET A 1 -6.95 -30.04 -8.85
C MET A 1 -7.09 -28.66 -9.50
N SER A 2 -6.30 -27.63 -9.16
CA SER A 2 -6.46 -26.27 -9.71
C SER A 2 -6.26 -26.14 -11.22
N ASP A 3 -5.32 -26.86 -11.82
CA ASP A 3 -5.02 -26.77 -13.26
C ASP A 3 -6.18 -27.34 -14.09
N SER A 4 -6.73 -28.47 -13.68
CA SER A 4 -7.88 -29.06 -14.36
C SER A 4 -9.14 -28.19 -14.32
N THR A 5 -9.35 -27.42 -13.25
CA THR A 5 -10.54 -26.52 -13.12
C THR A 5 -10.38 -25.29 -14.02
N VAL A 6 -9.22 -24.65 -14.03
CA VAL A 6 -8.92 -23.51 -14.93
C VAL A 6 -9.08 -23.92 -16.38
N ASP A 7 -8.51 -25.07 -16.77
CA ASP A 7 -8.61 -25.60 -18.14
C ASP A 7 -10.05 -25.95 -18.53
N GLN A 8 -10.84 -26.52 -17.62
CA GLN A 8 -12.25 -26.83 -17.87
C GLN A 8 -13.09 -25.57 -18.09
N ILE A 9 -12.88 -24.53 -17.26
CA ILE A 9 -13.59 -23.24 -17.42
C ILE A 9 -13.21 -22.59 -18.75
N LEU A 10 -11.90 -22.55 -19.08
CA LEU A 10 -11.44 -21.98 -20.35
C LEU A 10 -12.02 -22.74 -21.55
N LYS A 11 -12.01 -24.07 -21.50
CA LYS A 11 -12.57 -24.90 -22.56
C LYS A 11 -14.06 -24.66 -22.76
N LEU A 12 -14.82 -24.53 -21.67
CA LEU A 12 -16.26 -24.23 -21.73
C LEU A 12 -16.51 -22.82 -22.25
N ALA A 13 -15.77 -21.84 -21.77
CA ALA A 13 -15.89 -20.44 -22.19
C ALA A 13 -15.48 -20.26 -23.67
N SER A 14 -14.43 -20.95 -24.16
CA SER A 14 -13.99 -20.86 -25.55
C SER A 14 -15.01 -21.37 -26.58
N GLN A 15 -15.95 -22.21 -26.15
CA GLN A 15 -17.04 -22.71 -27.03
C GLN A 15 -18.18 -21.72 -27.15
N ARG A 16 -18.25 -20.68 -26.28
CA ARG A 16 -19.41 -19.86 -26.09
C ARG A 16 -19.15 -18.34 -26.16
N ALA A 17 -17.91 -17.94 -26.06
CA ALA A 17 -17.48 -16.54 -26.04
C ALA A 17 -16.33 -16.27 -27.03
N ASP A 18 -16.14 -15.03 -27.43
CA ASP A 18 -15.10 -14.61 -28.38
C ASP A 18 -13.70 -14.75 -27.78
N ALA A 19 -13.57 -14.45 -26.48
CA ALA A 19 -12.36 -14.60 -25.70
C ALA A 19 -12.70 -14.75 -24.21
N ALA A 20 -11.84 -15.42 -23.44
CA ALA A 20 -12.02 -15.58 -22.01
C ALA A 20 -10.68 -15.58 -21.26
N GLU A 21 -10.73 -15.06 -20.03
CA GLU A 21 -9.66 -15.06 -19.05
C GLU A 21 -10.19 -15.66 -17.74
N VAL A 22 -9.49 -16.64 -17.23
CA VAL A 22 -9.74 -17.21 -15.91
C VAL A 22 -8.65 -16.77 -14.96
N TYR A 23 -9.04 -16.16 -13.87
CA TYR A 23 -8.19 -15.82 -12.72
C TYR A 23 -8.55 -16.74 -11.56
N TYR A 24 -7.60 -17.56 -11.14
CA TYR A 24 -7.73 -18.44 -9.98
C TYR A 24 -6.94 -17.88 -8.82
N LEU A 25 -7.56 -17.80 -7.66
CA LEU A 25 -6.96 -17.39 -6.41
C LEU A 25 -7.10 -18.49 -5.35
N SER A 26 -6.00 -18.81 -4.70
CA SER A 26 -6.00 -19.55 -3.43
C SER A 26 -5.16 -18.79 -2.43
N SER A 27 -5.71 -18.51 -1.27
CA SER A 27 -5.00 -17.78 -0.21
C SER A 27 -5.31 -18.38 1.15
N GLN A 28 -4.35 -18.29 2.04
CA GLN A 28 -4.47 -18.65 3.45
C GLN A 28 -3.88 -17.51 4.28
N ASP A 29 -4.60 -17.10 5.34
CA ASP A 29 -4.15 -16.13 6.32
C ASP A 29 -4.32 -16.74 7.72
N THR A 30 -3.26 -16.74 8.50
CA THR A 30 -3.27 -17.21 9.89
C THR A 30 -2.94 -16.01 10.79
N PRO A 31 -3.96 -15.25 11.23
CA PRO A 31 -3.79 -14.21 12.24
C PRO A 31 -3.55 -14.82 13.63
N ILE A 32 -2.66 -14.18 14.37
CA ILE A 32 -2.38 -14.42 15.78
C ILE A 32 -2.49 -13.07 16.48
N GLU A 33 -3.53 -12.89 17.29
CA GLU A 33 -3.87 -11.59 17.85
C GLU A 33 -3.82 -11.61 19.37
N PHE A 34 -3.08 -10.68 19.93
CA PHE A 34 -3.10 -10.33 21.34
C PHE A 34 -3.83 -8.99 21.49
N GLU A 35 -4.73 -8.91 22.42
CA GLU A 35 -5.47 -7.71 22.78
C GLU A 35 -5.42 -7.51 24.28
N ASN A 36 -5.12 -6.29 24.71
CA ASN A 36 -5.02 -5.95 26.12
C ASN A 36 -4.10 -6.93 26.87
N ASN A 37 -2.88 -7.14 26.36
CA ASN A 37 -1.84 -7.99 26.93
C ASN A 37 -2.12 -9.50 26.90
N ARG A 38 -3.16 -9.99 26.23
CA ARG A 38 -3.55 -11.41 26.25
C ARG A 38 -3.82 -11.94 24.85
N LEU A 39 -3.42 -13.19 24.63
CA LEU A 39 -3.80 -13.90 23.40
C LEU A 39 -5.32 -13.96 23.30
N LYS A 40 -5.87 -13.38 22.22
CA LYS A 40 -7.30 -13.27 21.97
C LYS A 40 -7.76 -14.28 20.93
N SER A 41 -7.08 -14.33 19.80
CA SER A 41 -7.52 -15.18 18.70
C SER A 41 -6.37 -15.81 17.93
N LEU A 42 -6.66 -17.00 17.41
CA LEU A 42 -5.81 -17.74 16.50
C LEU A 42 -6.73 -18.56 15.61
N GLN A 43 -6.94 -18.10 14.38
CA GLN A 43 -7.84 -18.78 13.46
C GLN A 43 -7.35 -18.63 12.03
N THR A 44 -7.05 -19.73 11.37
CA THR A 44 -6.70 -19.74 9.95
C THR A 44 -7.94 -19.50 9.09
N LYS A 45 -7.83 -18.57 8.16
CA LYS A 45 -8.82 -18.27 7.12
C LYS A 45 -8.25 -18.72 5.77
N ALA A 46 -9.03 -19.46 5.00
CA ALA A 46 -8.67 -19.86 3.66
C ALA A 46 -9.73 -19.38 2.67
N LEU A 47 -9.30 -18.87 1.53
CA LEU A 47 -10.14 -18.50 0.41
C LEU A 47 -9.61 -19.23 -0.84
N GLN A 48 -10.51 -19.86 -1.58
CA GLN A 48 -10.23 -20.41 -2.89
C GLN A 48 -11.38 -20.06 -3.83
N GLY A 49 -11.04 -19.64 -5.05
CA GLY A 49 -12.07 -19.30 -6.01
C GLY A 49 -11.52 -18.90 -7.36
N VAL A 50 -12.43 -18.64 -8.26
CA VAL A 50 -12.15 -18.20 -9.63
C VAL A 50 -12.95 -16.96 -9.98
N ALA A 51 -12.36 -16.10 -10.80
CA ALA A 51 -13.05 -15.05 -11.52
C ALA A 51 -12.91 -15.30 -13.01
N LEU A 52 -14.01 -15.23 -13.72
CA LEU A 52 -14.09 -15.34 -15.17
C LEU A 52 -14.43 -13.98 -15.77
N ARG A 53 -13.57 -13.48 -16.63
CA ARG A 53 -13.81 -12.35 -17.49
C ARG A 53 -13.86 -12.84 -18.93
N LEU A 54 -14.88 -12.49 -19.68
CA LEU A 54 -15.01 -12.90 -21.07
C LEU A 54 -15.46 -11.75 -21.97
N ILE A 55 -15.22 -11.92 -23.25
CA ILE A 55 -15.75 -11.06 -24.31
C ILE A 55 -16.78 -11.90 -25.06
N TYR A 56 -18.02 -11.41 -25.08
CA TYR A 56 -19.12 -12.05 -25.77
C TYR A 56 -19.86 -11.03 -26.61
N GLN A 57 -19.91 -11.25 -27.93
CA GLN A 57 -20.49 -10.32 -28.90
C GLN A 57 -19.90 -8.90 -28.77
N GLY A 58 -18.59 -8.83 -28.57
CA GLY A 58 -17.88 -7.56 -28.41
C GLY A 58 -18.09 -6.83 -27.08
N LYS A 59 -18.73 -7.45 -26.08
CA LYS A 59 -19.00 -6.87 -24.76
C LYS A 59 -18.31 -7.65 -23.65
N ILE A 60 -17.99 -6.97 -22.55
CA ILE A 60 -17.29 -7.56 -21.41
C ILE A 60 -18.29 -8.17 -20.43
N GLY A 61 -18.15 -9.48 -20.18
CA GLY A 61 -18.82 -10.19 -19.10
C GLY A 61 -17.87 -10.53 -17.95
N PHE A 62 -18.44 -10.64 -16.75
CA PHE A 62 -17.68 -10.98 -15.55
C PHE A 62 -18.55 -11.74 -14.56
N ALA A 63 -18.00 -12.82 -14.00
CA ALA A 63 -18.56 -13.54 -12.87
C ALA A 63 -17.44 -14.10 -12.00
N SER A 64 -17.70 -14.35 -10.72
CA SER A 64 -16.75 -15.01 -9.83
C SER A 64 -17.48 -16.00 -8.92
N SER A 65 -16.77 -17.05 -8.50
CA SER A 65 -17.31 -18.08 -7.61
C SER A 65 -16.22 -18.68 -6.73
N THR A 66 -16.60 -19.03 -5.51
CA THR A 66 -15.82 -19.90 -4.61
C THR A 66 -16.29 -21.36 -4.70
N ASP A 67 -17.42 -21.62 -5.33
CA ASP A 67 -17.88 -22.98 -5.65
C ASP A 67 -17.34 -23.42 -7.01
N LEU A 68 -16.28 -24.21 -6.98
CA LEU A 68 -15.59 -24.71 -8.19
C LEU A 68 -16.27 -25.95 -8.80
N THR A 69 -17.39 -26.41 -8.26
CA THR A 69 -18.15 -27.54 -8.79
C THR A 69 -19.20 -27.09 -9.83
N ARG A 70 -19.56 -25.79 -9.84
CA ARG A 70 -20.60 -25.21 -10.69
C ARG A 70 -20.02 -24.32 -11.79
N ILE A 71 -19.12 -24.87 -12.60
CA ILE A 71 -18.41 -24.10 -13.66
C ILE A 71 -19.34 -23.66 -14.80
N ASP A 72 -20.39 -24.44 -15.12
CA ASP A 72 -21.38 -24.06 -16.13
C ASP A 72 -22.14 -22.79 -15.70
N ASP A 73 -22.59 -22.72 -14.45
CA ASP A 73 -23.28 -21.54 -13.90
C ASP A 73 -22.38 -20.31 -13.91
N LEU A 74 -21.08 -20.48 -13.64
CA LEU A 74 -20.12 -19.38 -13.70
C LEU A 74 -20.01 -18.80 -15.13
N VAL A 75 -19.93 -19.66 -16.15
CA VAL A 75 -19.87 -19.23 -17.54
C VAL A 75 -21.18 -18.60 -17.98
N ASP A 76 -22.32 -19.18 -17.60
CA ASP A 76 -23.66 -18.62 -17.86
C ASP A 76 -23.79 -17.22 -17.27
N ALA A 77 -23.43 -17.05 -16.00
CA ALA A 77 -23.48 -15.77 -15.31
C ALA A 77 -22.56 -14.71 -15.99
N ALA A 78 -21.36 -15.12 -16.41
CA ALA A 78 -20.46 -14.22 -17.12
C ALA A 78 -21.03 -13.78 -18.48
N ILE A 79 -21.66 -14.70 -19.24
CA ILE A 79 -22.33 -14.37 -20.52
C ILE A 79 -23.53 -13.42 -20.28
N GLN A 80 -24.38 -13.70 -19.29
CA GLN A 80 -25.51 -12.82 -18.95
C GLN A 80 -25.05 -11.43 -18.56
N THR A 81 -23.93 -11.30 -17.84
CA THR A 81 -23.39 -9.97 -17.54
C THR A 81 -22.79 -9.27 -18.74
N ALA A 82 -22.32 -10.01 -19.77
CA ALA A 82 -21.86 -9.43 -21.02
C ALA A 82 -23.00 -8.81 -21.84
N GLU A 83 -24.20 -9.39 -21.80
CA GLU A 83 -25.37 -8.86 -22.57
C GLU A 83 -25.66 -7.40 -22.23
N ILE A 84 -25.45 -7.01 -20.98
CA ILE A 84 -25.63 -5.63 -20.47
C ILE A 84 -24.30 -4.92 -20.19
N GLY A 85 -23.16 -5.57 -20.52
CA GLY A 85 -21.82 -5.08 -20.26
C GLY A 85 -21.37 -3.96 -21.19
N ASP A 86 -20.27 -3.31 -20.79
CA ASP A 86 -19.58 -2.32 -21.61
C ASP A 86 -18.95 -2.97 -22.86
N PRO A 87 -18.78 -2.23 -23.96
CA PRO A 87 -17.99 -2.70 -25.09
C PRO A 87 -16.57 -3.09 -24.66
N ALA A 88 -16.05 -4.15 -25.27
CA ALA A 88 -14.66 -4.58 -25.07
C ALA A 88 -13.76 -3.71 -25.96
N GLU A 89 -13.20 -2.65 -25.37
CA GLU A 89 -12.28 -1.72 -26.03
C GLU A 89 -10.80 -2.17 -25.92
N PHE A 90 -10.55 -3.35 -25.34
CA PHE A 90 -9.21 -3.90 -25.13
C PHE A 90 -9.19 -5.41 -25.40
N GLU A 91 -7.99 -5.92 -25.66
CA GLU A 91 -7.75 -7.35 -25.82
C GLU A 91 -7.25 -7.97 -24.51
N LEU A 92 -7.63 -9.24 -24.26
CA LEU A 92 -7.06 -10.02 -23.18
C LEU A 92 -5.58 -10.29 -23.45
N ALA A 93 -4.82 -10.56 -22.39
CA ALA A 93 -3.40 -10.91 -22.55
C ALA A 93 -3.24 -12.21 -23.35
N SER A 94 -2.20 -12.28 -24.18
CA SER A 94 -1.96 -13.37 -25.11
C SER A 94 -0.48 -13.73 -25.23
N ASN A 95 -0.19 -14.98 -25.62
CA ASN A 95 1.15 -15.44 -26.01
C ASN A 95 2.25 -15.28 -24.95
N PHE A 96 1.92 -15.41 -23.66
CA PHE A 96 2.87 -15.36 -22.56
C PHE A 96 2.75 -16.59 -21.68
N HIS A 97 3.91 -17.17 -21.32
CA HIS A 97 4.01 -18.17 -20.27
C HIS A 97 4.90 -17.61 -19.17
N LEU A 98 4.30 -17.20 -18.07
CA LEU A 98 4.95 -16.49 -16.97
C LEU A 98 4.91 -17.35 -15.72
N LYS A 99 6.07 -17.55 -15.10
CA LYS A 99 6.16 -18.19 -13.79
C LYS A 99 6.89 -17.25 -12.84
N GLY A 100 6.24 -16.88 -11.75
CA GLY A 100 6.86 -16.11 -10.68
C GLY A 100 7.91 -16.95 -9.93
N PRO A 101 8.80 -16.30 -9.17
CA PRO A 101 9.77 -16.98 -8.34
C PRO A 101 9.07 -17.83 -7.28
N GLU A 102 9.67 -18.98 -6.97
CA GLU A 102 9.23 -19.81 -5.84
C GLU A 102 9.83 -19.27 -4.55
N THR A 103 9.03 -19.20 -3.50
CA THR A 103 9.56 -18.87 -2.17
C THR A 103 10.21 -20.10 -1.55
N THR A 104 11.41 -19.93 -1.00
CA THR A 104 12.13 -20.95 -0.25
C THR A 104 12.09 -20.68 1.27
N TYR A 105 11.52 -19.54 1.67
CA TYR A 105 11.43 -19.15 3.06
C TYR A 105 10.34 -19.94 3.79
N THR A 106 10.71 -20.52 4.93
CA THR A 106 9.77 -21.19 5.84
C THR A 106 9.36 -20.17 6.91
N PRO A 107 8.07 -19.79 7.00
CA PRO A 107 7.60 -18.86 8.00
C PRO A 107 7.70 -19.46 9.40
N PRO A 108 7.74 -18.61 10.45
CA PRO A 108 7.66 -19.06 11.82
C PRO A 108 6.38 -19.87 12.07
N THR A 109 6.48 -20.84 12.94
CA THR A 109 5.33 -21.59 13.42
C THR A 109 4.42 -20.70 14.27
N THR A 110 3.16 -21.09 14.39
CA THR A 110 2.20 -20.42 15.28
C THR A 110 2.71 -20.34 16.71
N GLN A 111 3.35 -21.41 17.20
CA GLN A 111 3.90 -21.44 18.55
C GLN A 111 5.02 -20.42 18.74
N GLU A 112 5.95 -20.31 17.81
CA GLU A 112 7.03 -19.31 17.84
C GLU A 112 6.47 -17.88 17.82
N LEU A 113 5.43 -17.62 17.04
CA LEU A 113 4.80 -16.30 17.00
C LEU A 113 4.03 -15.98 18.28
N VAL A 114 3.40 -16.98 18.93
CA VAL A 114 2.78 -16.80 20.24
C VAL A 114 3.82 -16.47 21.31
N GLU A 115 4.97 -17.15 21.33
CA GLU A 115 6.06 -16.83 22.26
C GLU A 115 6.65 -15.45 21.99
N ASN A 116 6.85 -15.07 20.72
CA ASN A 116 7.29 -13.74 20.34
C ASN A 116 6.32 -12.65 20.83
N GLY A 117 5.00 -12.88 20.70
CA GLY A 117 3.99 -11.93 21.16
C GLY A 117 4.04 -11.71 22.68
N LYS A 118 4.16 -12.78 23.46
CA LYS A 118 4.34 -12.69 24.92
C LYS A 118 5.60 -11.91 25.29
N ASN A 119 6.73 -12.24 24.65
CA ASN A 119 8.00 -11.57 24.88
C ASN A 119 7.94 -10.07 24.57
N LEU A 120 7.29 -9.67 23.48
CA LEU A 120 7.08 -8.27 23.15
C LEU A 120 6.29 -7.54 24.24
N ILE A 121 5.20 -8.13 24.73
CA ILE A 121 4.40 -7.56 25.81
C ILE A 121 5.23 -7.40 27.10
N GLU A 122 6.00 -8.44 27.50
CA GLU A 122 6.86 -8.39 28.66
C GLU A 122 7.91 -7.28 28.57
N GLN A 123 8.51 -7.06 27.39
CA GLN A 123 9.50 -6.02 27.19
C GLN A 123 8.90 -4.60 27.23
N VAL A 124 7.68 -4.42 26.71
CA VAL A 124 6.96 -3.13 26.85
C VAL A 124 6.63 -2.87 28.32
N HIS A 125 6.16 -3.88 29.06
CA HIS A 125 5.87 -3.75 30.50
C HIS A 125 7.12 -3.52 31.34
N ALA A 126 8.27 -4.02 30.93
CA ALA A 126 9.55 -3.70 31.57
C ALA A 126 9.92 -2.22 31.43
N TYR A 127 9.50 -1.56 30.34
CA TYR A 127 9.63 -0.11 30.16
C TYR A 127 8.55 0.64 30.95
N ASN A 128 7.27 0.31 30.76
CA ASN A 128 6.16 0.91 31.49
C ASN A 128 4.98 -0.09 31.61
N PRO A 129 4.67 -0.56 32.83
CA PRO A 129 3.62 -1.58 33.05
C PRO A 129 2.19 -1.06 32.82
N ASP A 130 1.99 0.26 32.74
CA ASP A 130 0.67 0.87 32.52
C ASP A 130 0.27 0.89 31.04
N ILE A 131 1.18 0.54 30.12
CA ILE A 131 0.88 0.44 28.70
C ILE A 131 0.07 -0.82 28.43
N MET A 132 -1.14 -0.64 27.91
CA MET A 132 -1.95 -1.73 27.37
C MET A 132 -1.46 -2.07 25.97
N VAL A 133 -1.02 -3.30 25.76
CA VAL A 133 -0.32 -3.73 24.54
C VAL A 133 -1.22 -4.64 23.71
N ASP A 134 -1.31 -4.33 22.43
CA ASP A 134 -1.86 -5.23 21.42
C ASP A 134 -0.73 -5.67 20.47
N VAL A 135 -0.71 -6.96 20.12
CA VAL A 135 0.27 -7.54 19.19
C VAL A 135 -0.49 -8.33 18.13
N GLY A 136 -0.15 -8.13 16.88
CA GLY A 136 -0.70 -8.87 15.76
C GLY A 136 0.39 -9.49 14.89
N PHE A 137 0.24 -10.79 14.57
CA PHE A 137 1.03 -11.42 13.52
C PHE A 137 0.10 -12.01 12.47
N HIS A 138 0.54 -12.00 11.22
CA HIS A 138 -0.13 -12.68 10.13
C HIS A 138 0.88 -13.48 9.33
N VAL A 139 0.57 -14.74 9.11
CA VAL A 139 1.26 -15.59 8.14
C VAL A 139 0.33 -15.77 6.95
N ARG A 140 0.67 -15.14 5.83
CA ARG A 140 -0.13 -15.15 4.61
C ARG A 140 0.60 -15.91 3.51
N SER A 141 -0.11 -16.83 2.88
CA SER A 141 0.31 -17.45 1.63
C SER A 141 -0.75 -17.27 0.55
N GLY A 142 -0.32 -17.12 -0.69
CA GLY A 142 -1.21 -16.95 -1.82
C GLY A 142 -0.66 -17.61 -3.07
N ARG A 143 -1.56 -18.09 -3.93
CA ARG A 143 -1.26 -18.57 -5.28
C ARG A 143 -2.27 -17.98 -6.24
N VAL A 144 -1.77 -17.39 -7.30
CA VAL A 144 -2.55 -16.83 -8.39
C VAL A 144 -2.19 -17.57 -9.67
N LYS A 145 -3.21 -17.95 -10.45
CA LYS A 145 -3.06 -18.43 -11.82
C LYS A 145 -3.97 -17.63 -12.73
N ILE A 146 -3.44 -17.26 -13.87
CA ILE A 146 -4.18 -16.55 -14.92
C ILE A 146 -3.98 -17.35 -16.20
N ALA A 147 -5.08 -17.64 -16.88
CA ALA A 147 -5.02 -18.27 -18.18
C ALA A 147 -6.08 -17.68 -19.10
N THR A 148 -5.77 -17.56 -20.40
CA THR A 148 -6.68 -17.01 -21.40
C THR A 148 -6.86 -17.97 -22.55
N THR A 149 -7.96 -17.80 -23.29
CA THR A 149 -8.18 -18.51 -24.58
C THR A 149 -7.22 -18.07 -25.70
N GLN A 150 -6.35 -17.07 -25.41
CA GLN A 150 -5.36 -16.53 -26.33
C GLN A 150 -3.92 -16.93 -25.97
N ASP A 151 -3.76 -18.12 -25.36
CA ASP A 151 -2.46 -18.71 -25.02
C ASP A 151 -1.63 -17.91 -24.02
N LEU A 152 -2.28 -17.26 -23.04
CA LEU A 152 -1.63 -16.81 -21.82
C LEU A 152 -1.72 -17.91 -20.75
N TYR A 153 -0.63 -18.17 -20.09
CA TYR A 153 -0.57 -18.87 -18.81
C TYR A 153 0.41 -18.17 -17.88
N ALA A 154 -0.07 -17.73 -16.74
CA ALA A 154 0.76 -17.06 -15.74
C ALA A 154 0.46 -17.62 -14.34
N GLU A 155 1.51 -17.89 -13.57
CA GLU A 155 1.40 -18.41 -12.21
C GLU A 155 2.40 -17.75 -11.29
N ARG A 156 1.95 -17.34 -10.11
CA ARG A 156 2.81 -16.84 -9.03
C ARG A 156 2.33 -17.30 -7.67
N SER A 157 3.26 -17.44 -6.74
CA SER A 157 3.00 -17.68 -5.34
C SER A 157 3.60 -16.55 -4.50
N SER A 158 3.01 -16.30 -3.35
CA SER A 158 3.52 -15.33 -2.40
C SER A 158 3.45 -15.90 -0.99
N GLN A 159 4.42 -15.51 -0.17
CA GLN A 159 4.43 -15.79 1.26
C GLN A 159 4.93 -14.56 1.99
N ILE A 160 4.09 -14.03 2.85
CA ILE A 160 4.34 -12.79 3.58
C ILE A 160 4.08 -13.05 5.06
N VAL A 161 4.98 -12.59 5.89
CA VAL A 161 4.79 -12.55 7.34
C VAL A 161 4.76 -11.08 7.75
N SER A 162 3.77 -10.69 8.52
CA SER A 162 3.71 -9.34 9.09
C SER A 162 3.56 -9.42 10.60
N GLY A 163 4.13 -8.44 11.28
CA GLY A 163 4.04 -8.28 12.71
C GLY A 163 3.77 -6.83 13.07
N SER A 164 2.93 -6.59 14.04
CA SER A 164 2.61 -5.27 14.56
C SER A 164 2.54 -5.30 16.08
N ILE A 165 2.88 -4.17 16.68
CA ILE A 165 2.67 -3.90 18.08
C ILE A 165 2.06 -2.51 18.23
N SER A 166 1.06 -2.37 19.08
CA SER A 166 0.56 -1.07 19.50
C SER A 166 0.47 -1.01 21.01
N GLY A 167 0.66 0.16 21.55
CA GLY A 167 0.51 0.44 22.96
C GLY A 167 -0.47 1.58 23.17
N ASN A 168 -1.30 1.46 24.22
CA ASN A 168 -2.24 2.46 24.66
C ASN A 168 -1.88 2.85 26.09
N LEU A 169 -1.57 4.12 26.32
CA LEU A 169 -1.23 4.65 27.65
C LEU A 169 -2.24 5.73 28.02
N VAL A 170 -2.90 5.53 29.17
CA VAL A 170 -3.86 6.48 29.75
C VAL A 170 -3.27 7.06 31.03
N GLN A 171 -3.08 8.38 31.07
CA GLN A 171 -2.57 9.09 32.23
C GLN A 171 -3.51 10.26 32.58
N GLY A 172 -4.46 10.03 33.47
CA GLY A 172 -5.53 10.99 33.77
C GLY A 172 -6.44 11.20 32.53
N GLU A 173 -6.47 12.43 32.02
CA GLU A 173 -7.22 12.79 30.81
C GLU A 173 -6.38 12.60 29.52
N ASP A 174 -5.10 12.28 29.65
CA ASP A 174 -4.22 12.10 28.52
C ASP A 174 -4.30 10.66 27.99
N PHE A 175 -4.55 10.54 26.70
CA PHE A 175 -4.49 9.30 25.95
C PHE A 175 -3.36 9.37 24.93
N MET A 176 -2.51 8.37 24.93
CA MET A 176 -1.46 8.20 23.93
C MET A 176 -1.52 6.82 23.35
N GLN A 177 -1.60 6.75 22.03
CA GLN A 177 -1.41 5.53 21.26
C GLN A 177 -0.13 5.64 20.43
N ALA A 178 0.66 4.59 20.43
CA ALA A 178 1.78 4.43 19.51
C ALA A 178 1.76 3.03 18.92
N TYR A 179 2.21 2.88 17.67
CA TYR A 179 2.30 1.59 17.01
C TYR A 179 3.55 1.48 16.15
N SER A 180 3.98 0.24 15.94
CA SER A 180 5.04 -0.12 15.01
C SER A 180 4.73 -1.45 14.34
N TYR A 181 5.27 -1.68 13.14
CA TYR A 181 5.06 -2.92 12.40
C TYR A 181 6.19 -3.16 11.41
N ASP A 182 6.32 -4.41 10.98
CA ASP A 182 7.17 -4.84 9.88
C ASP A 182 6.39 -5.81 8.97
N VAL A 183 6.72 -5.80 7.69
CA VAL A 183 6.20 -6.72 6.68
C VAL A 183 7.39 -7.37 5.99
N ALA A 184 7.47 -8.68 6.08
CA ALA A 184 8.59 -9.45 5.56
C ALA A 184 8.12 -10.41 4.47
N ARG A 185 8.87 -10.47 3.38
CA ARG A 185 8.80 -11.49 2.34
C ARG A 185 10.16 -12.14 2.23
N ASP A 186 10.20 -13.48 2.26
CA ASP A 186 11.43 -14.27 2.11
C ASP A 186 12.54 -13.95 3.13
N ARG A 187 12.17 -13.37 4.30
CA ARG A 187 13.03 -13.09 5.45
C ARG A 187 12.26 -13.19 6.76
N PRO A 188 12.94 -13.35 7.91
CA PRO A 188 12.31 -13.21 9.22
C PRO A 188 11.76 -11.79 9.45
N LEU A 189 10.74 -11.69 10.32
CA LEU A 189 10.34 -10.40 10.91
C LEU A 189 11.45 -9.90 11.84
N ASP A 190 11.69 -8.60 11.80
CA ASP A 190 12.53 -7.91 12.77
C ASP A 190 11.69 -7.42 13.96
N THR A 191 11.33 -8.34 14.85
CA THR A 191 10.54 -8.04 16.06
C THR A 191 11.25 -7.08 17.00
N ASN A 192 12.60 -7.09 17.01
CA ASN A 192 13.38 -6.14 17.81
C ASN A 192 13.25 -4.71 17.26
N SER A 193 13.35 -4.52 15.95
CA SER A 193 13.14 -3.20 15.33
C SER A 193 11.72 -2.69 15.58
N ILE A 194 10.70 -3.56 15.49
CA ILE A 194 9.31 -3.21 15.81
C ILE A 194 9.21 -2.69 17.26
N LEU A 195 9.79 -3.41 18.22
CA LEU A 195 9.77 -3.04 19.64
C LEU A 195 10.51 -1.73 19.88
N GLN A 196 11.75 -1.60 19.40
CA GLN A 196 12.56 -0.40 19.64
C GLN A 196 11.90 0.84 19.04
N SER A 197 11.28 0.72 17.87
CA SER A 197 10.51 1.83 17.25
C SER A 197 9.32 2.24 18.14
N LEU A 198 8.60 1.27 18.74
CA LEU A 198 7.51 1.58 19.68
C LEU A 198 8.04 2.30 20.93
N LEU A 199 9.05 1.76 21.57
CA LEU A 199 9.61 2.32 22.81
C LEU A 199 10.20 3.72 22.59
N GLU A 200 10.85 3.96 21.44
CA GLU A 200 11.37 5.29 21.10
C GLU A 200 10.25 6.33 20.97
N LYS A 201 9.12 5.97 20.38
CA LYS A 201 7.95 6.84 20.31
C LYS A 201 7.44 7.25 21.69
N TYR A 202 7.42 6.34 22.64
CA TYR A 202 7.07 6.64 24.02
C TYR A 202 8.11 7.55 24.71
N ARG A 203 9.41 7.28 24.54
CA ARG A 203 10.49 8.11 25.10
C ARG A 203 10.41 9.55 24.58
N LEU A 204 10.22 9.73 23.27
CA LEU A 204 10.09 11.05 22.67
C LEU A 204 8.81 11.79 23.11
N ALA A 205 7.81 11.07 23.59
CA ALA A 205 6.54 11.61 24.05
C ALA A 205 6.45 11.82 25.57
N GLU A 206 7.48 11.49 26.35
CA GLU A 206 7.49 11.66 27.82
C GLU A 206 7.26 13.12 28.23
N GLN A 207 7.73 14.06 27.42
CA GLN A 207 7.49 15.49 27.60
C GLN A 207 6.37 15.96 26.66
N SER A 208 5.48 16.81 27.17
CA SER A 208 4.48 17.49 26.35
C SER A 208 5.03 18.85 25.91
N ALA A 209 4.74 19.22 24.66
CA ALA A 209 5.07 20.49 24.08
C ALA A 209 3.82 21.14 23.47
N THR A 210 3.85 22.46 23.33
CA THR A 210 2.79 23.24 22.67
C THR A 210 3.34 23.91 21.42
N ILE A 211 2.51 23.96 20.38
CA ILE A 211 2.79 24.72 19.16
C ILE A 211 1.61 25.65 18.89
N THR A 212 1.87 26.87 18.45
CA THR A 212 0.80 27.78 18.05
C THR A 212 0.38 27.52 16.61
N SER A 213 -0.86 27.91 16.26
CA SER A 213 -1.29 27.83 14.86
C SER A 213 -0.46 28.77 13.99
N GLY A 214 0.00 28.28 12.84
CA GLY A 214 0.92 29.01 11.97
C GLY A 214 1.38 28.21 10.77
N SER A 215 2.43 28.70 10.13
CA SER A 215 3.12 28.01 9.03
C SER A 215 4.53 27.63 9.49
N TYR A 216 4.87 26.35 9.40
CA TYR A 216 6.11 25.81 9.95
C TYR A 216 6.81 24.86 8.98
N PRO A 217 8.14 24.67 9.13
CA PRO A 217 8.80 23.48 8.62
C PRO A 217 8.18 22.23 9.24
N VAL A 218 7.83 21.24 8.40
CA VAL A 218 7.19 20.00 8.87
C VAL A 218 7.90 18.80 8.24
N LEU A 219 8.40 17.92 9.09
CA LEU A 219 8.98 16.64 8.69
C LEU A 219 7.93 15.56 8.82
N PHE A 220 7.64 14.91 7.71
CA PHE A 220 6.86 13.66 7.71
C PHE A 220 7.81 12.48 7.81
N THR A 221 7.62 11.62 8.80
CA THR A 221 8.28 10.32 8.81
C THR A 221 7.78 9.46 7.64
N PRO A 222 8.50 8.42 7.21
CA PRO A 222 8.03 7.53 6.13
C PRO A 222 6.62 7.00 6.36
N ARG A 223 6.26 6.68 7.59
CA ARG A 223 4.91 6.18 7.96
C ARG A 223 3.83 7.24 7.79
N ALA A 224 4.09 8.43 8.29
CA ALA A 224 3.17 9.56 8.11
C ALA A 224 3.03 9.94 6.63
N ALA A 225 4.13 9.93 5.88
CA ALA A 225 4.14 10.19 4.44
C ALA A 225 3.33 9.13 3.67
N ALA A 226 3.52 7.85 3.95
CA ALA A 226 2.75 6.77 3.33
C ALA A 226 1.24 6.94 3.58
N SER A 227 0.86 7.17 4.84
CA SER A 227 -0.55 7.31 5.24
C SER A 227 -1.23 8.56 4.67
N THR A 228 -0.48 9.66 4.53
CA THR A 228 -1.04 10.96 4.10
C THR A 228 -0.97 11.14 2.58
N LEU A 229 0.16 10.79 1.96
CA LEU A 229 0.46 11.16 0.57
C LEU A 229 0.22 10.02 -0.41
N GLY A 230 0.27 8.75 0.05
CA GLY A 230 0.17 7.58 -0.81
C GLY A 230 -1.07 7.60 -1.69
N SER A 231 -2.26 7.71 -1.08
CA SER A 231 -3.53 7.72 -1.82
C SER A 231 -3.71 8.93 -2.73
N LEU A 232 -3.05 10.05 -2.43
CA LEU A 232 -3.10 11.25 -3.27
C LEU A 232 -2.35 11.01 -4.60
N PHE A 233 -1.09 10.54 -4.51
CA PHE A 233 -0.31 10.22 -5.71
C PHE A 233 -0.90 9.06 -6.49
N ASP A 234 -1.35 8.01 -5.81
CA ASP A 234 -2.04 6.89 -6.45
C ASP A 234 -3.23 7.39 -7.30
N THR A 235 -4.10 8.20 -6.72
CA THR A 235 -5.28 8.74 -7.42
C THR A 235 -4.91 9.60 -8.62
N ILE A 236 -4.00 10.56 -8.48
CA ILE A 236 -3.71 11.53 -9.56
C ILE A 236 -2.81 10.96 -10.66
N LEU A 237 -2.07 9.87 -10.40
CA LEU A 237 -1.21 9.20 -11.37
C LEU A 237 -1.89 7.99 -12.04
N SER A 238 -3.11 7.65 -11.64
CA SER A 238 -3.89 6.55 -12.21
C SER A 238 -4.37 6.88 -13.62
N GLY A 239 -4.15 5.99 -14.56
CA GLY A 239 -4.67 6.11 -15.93
C GLY A 239 -6.19 6.24 -15.99
N GLN A 240 -6.91 5.66 -15.01
CA GLN A 240 -8.36 5.82 -14.90
C GLN A 240 -8.74 7.28 -14.69
N THR A 241 -8.15 7.97 -13.74
CA THR A 241 -8.47 9.37 -13.43
C THR A 241 -8.03 10.31 -14.55
N VAL A 242 -6.96 9.95 -15.26
CA VAL A 242 -6.49 10.67 -16.46
C VAL A 242 -7.55 10.61 -17.57
N VAL A 243 -8.02 9.42 -17.95
CA VAL A 243 -9.06 9.26 -18.99
C VAL A 243 -10.37 9.92 -18.60
N GLN A 244 -10.73 9.87 -17.32
CA GLN A 244 -11.92 10.51 -16.77
C GLN A 244 -11.78 12.04 -16.66
N LYS A 245 -10.62 12.60 -17.01
CA LYS A 245 -10.28 14.04 -16.87
C LYS A 245 -10.44 14.56 -15.43
N ALA A 246 -10.23 13.69 -14.47
CA ALA A 246 -10.29 13.99 -13.05
C ALA A 246 -8.90 14.25 -12.44
N SER A 247 -7.84 13.73 -13.07
CA SER A 247 -6.47 14.01 -12.64
C SER A 247 -6.03 15.42 -13.01
N PRO A 248 -5.50 16.21 -12.07
CA PRO A 248 -4.91 17.52 -12.38
C PRO A 248 -3.60 17.41 -13.18
N LEU A 249 -3.06 16.20 -13.36
CA LEU A 249 -1.85 15.93 -14.12
C LEU A 249 -2.12 15.41 -15.54
N ALA A 250 -3.38 15.24 -15.95
CA ALA A 250 -3.77 14.53 -17.19
C ALA A 250 -3.09 15.07 -18.46
N ASP A 251 -2.85 16.37 -18.54
CA ASP A 251 -2.24 17.07 -19.67
C ASP A 251 -0.86 17.67 -19.33
N LYS A 252 -0.20 17.17 -18.26
CA LYS A 252 1.02 17.74 -17.71
C LYS A 252 2.30 16.91 -17.96
N ILE A 253 2.24 15.91 -18.83
CA ILE A 253 3.45 15.15 -19.21
C ILE A 253 4.48 16.11 -19.82
N GLY A 254 5.72 16.05 -19.27
CA GLY A 254 6.82 16.90 -19.66
C GLY A 254 6.91 18.22 -18.89
N GLU A 255 5.92 18.58 -18.08
CA GLU A 255 5.98 19.78 -17.24
C GLU A 255 6.67 19.49 -15.91
N THR A 256 7.54 20.40 -15.47
CA THR A 256 8.18 20.38 -14.16
C THR A 256 7.32 21.12 -13.16
N LEU A 257 6.62 20.37 -12.31
CA LEU A 257 5.66 20.91 -11.34
C LEU A 257 6.16 20.84 -9.90
N PHE A 258 7.19 20.03 -9.64
CA PHE A 258 7.72 19.72 -8.31
C PHE A 258 9.21 20.07 -8.23
N ASP A 259 9.78 20.04 -7.03
CA ASP A 259 11.21 20.24 -6.82
C ASP A 259 12.03 19.14 -7.52
N LYS A 260 13.19 19.50 -8.06
CA LYS A 260 14.11 18.58 -8.76
C LYS A 260 14.62 17.41 -7.90
N ARG A 261 14.51 17.46 -6.59
CA ARG A 261 14.87 16.36 -5.68
C ARG A 261 13.78 15.29 -5.62
N PHE A 262 12.57 15.60 -6.06
CA PHE A 262 11.45 14.70 -6.01
C PHE A 262 11.39 13.79 -7.23
N THR A 263 11.60 12.49 -7.00
CA THR A 263 11.38 11.44 -8.00
C THR A 263 10.45 10.39 -7.41
N PHE A 264 9.31 10.16 -8.08
CA PHE A 264 8.30 9.17 -7.71
C PHE A 264 8.30 8.05 -8.76
N PHE A 265 8.43 6.81 -8.30
CA PHE A 265 8.52 5.66 -9.19
C PHE A 265 7.87 4.42 -8.57
N GLU A 266 7.56 3.45 -9.42
CA GLU A 266 7.23 2.08 -9.06
C GLU A 266 8.37 1.15 -9.45
N ASP A 267 8.72 0.21 -8.57
CA ASP A 267 9.64 -0.88 -8.90
C ASP A 267 9.10 -2.22 -8.40
N PRO A 268 8.37 -2.96 -9.25
CA PRO A 268 7.74 -4.23 -8.88
C PRO A 268 8.72 -5.37 -8.62
N THR A 269 10.02 -5.14 -8.71
CA THR A 269 11.06 -6.11 -8.34
C THR A 269 11.49 -5.98 -6.89
N LEU A 270 11.07 -4.90 -6.21
CA LEU A 270 11.51 -4.55 -4.86
C LEU A 270 10.39 -4.73 -3.82
N GLY A 271 10.82 -5.01 -2.60
CA GLY A 271 9.99 -5.01 -1.42
C GLY A 271 9.04 -6.22 -1.28
N PRO A 272 8.28 -6.26 -0.18
CA PRO A 272 7.38 -7.37 0.11
C PRO A 272 6.26 -7.56 -0.92
N SER A 273 5.81 -6.49 -1.57
CA SER A 273 4.78 -6.52 -2.61
C SER A 273 5.31 -6.83 -4.02
N ALA A 274 6.61 -7.16 -4.17
CA ALA A 274 7.20 -7.47 -5.47
C ALA A 274 6.37 -8.49 -6.27
N CYS A 275 6.13 -8.20 -7.55
CA CYS A 275 5.22 -8.96 -8.38
C CYS A 275 5.69 -8.96 -9.85
N PRO A 276 5.95 -10.13 -10.47
CA PRO A 276 6.52 -10.20 -11.82
C PRO A 276 5.52 -9.88 -12.94
N PHE A 277 4.23 -9.98 -12.67
CA PHE A 277 3.14 -9.65 -13.59
C PHE A 277 1.88 -9.29 -12.79
N ASP A 278 1.02 -8.48 -13.39
CA ASP A 278 -0.25 -8.06 -12.79
C ASP A 278 -1.34 -9.17 -12.86
N ASP A 279 -2.53 -8.88 -12.36
CA ASP A 279 -3.66 -9.82 -12.36
C ASP A 279 -4.40 -9.88 -13.71
N GLU A 280 -3.87 -9.24 -14.75
CA GLU A 280 -4.27 -9.39 -16.15
C GLU A 280 -3.21 -10.19 -16.97
N GLY A 281 -2.14 -10.69 -16.31
CA GLY A 281 -1.05 -11.40 -16.95
C GLY A 281 -0.10 -10.53 -17.76
N THR A 282 -0.06 -9.23 -17.49
CA THR A 282 0.89 -8.30 -18.11
C THR A 282 2.16 -8.25 -17.27
N PRO A 283 3.37 -8.44 -17.85
CA PRO A 283 4.62 -8.27 -17.12
C PRO A 283 4.72 -6.89 -16.49
N THR A 284 5.10 -6.85 -15.21
CA THR A 284 5.37 -5.60 -14.50
C THR A 284 6.77 -5.11 -14.79
N THR A 285 6.97 -3.80 -14.82
CA THR A 285 8.27 -3.19 -15.05
C THR A 285 8.47 -1.96 -14.17
N ARG A 286 9.72 -1.68 -13.85
CA ARG A 286 10.05 -0.42 -13.17
C ARG A 286 9.66 0.77 -14.07
N LYS A 287 8.96 1.75 -13.49
CA LYS A 287 8.55 2.97 -14.19
C LYS A 287 8.69 4.19 -13.30
N ILE A 288 9.20 5.26 -13.88
CA ILE A 288 9.28 6.57 -13.22
C ILE A 288 8.05 7.35 -13.67
N LEU A 289 7.25 7.82 -12.73
CA LEU A 289 6.02 8.57 -12.99
C LEU A 289 6.26 10.09 -12.84
N ILE A 290 7.18 10.46 -11.94
CA ILE A 290 7.68 11.82 -11.81
C ILE A 290 9.21 11.71 -11.71
N ASP A 291 9.94 12.31 -12.64
CA ASP A 291 11.41 12.32 -12.64
C ASP A 291 11.94 13.72 -12.33
N LYS A 292 12.63 13.85 -11.21
CA LYS A 292 13.23 15.14 -10.79
C LYS A 292 12.24 16.30 -10.92
N GLY A 293 11.04 16.11 -10.40
CA GLY A 293 9.97 17.08 -10.40
C GLY A 293 9.16 17.20 -11.69
N THR A 294 9.53 16.50 -12.75
CA THR A 294 8.86 16.51 -14.06
C THR A 294 7.92 15.32 -14.18
N VAL A 295 6.68 15.54 -14.55
CA VAL A 295 5.70 14.48 -14.80
C VAL A 295 6.10 13.71 -16.06
N THR A 296 6.35 12.40 -15.95
CA THR A 296 6.86 11.57 -17.06
C THR A 296 5.85 10.54 -17.54
N GLY A 297 4.82 10.22 -16.76
CA GLY A 297 3.83 9.24 -17.16
C GLY A 297 2.82 8.89 -16.09
N PHE A 298 1.98 7.93 -16.45
CA PHE A 298 0.91 7.39 -15.62
C PHE A 298 0.98 5.87 -15.63
N TYR A 299 0.33 5.21 -14.66
CA TYR A 299 0.22 3.76 -14.65
C TYR A 299 -1.15 3.30 -15.15
N TRP A 300 -1.17 2.16 -15.86
CA TRP A 300 -2.29 1.71 -16.66
C TRP A 300 -2.58 0.23 -16.52
N ASP A 301 -3.84 -0.13 -16.30
CA ASP A 301 -4.37 -1.45 -16.62
C ASP A 301 -4.70 -1.55 -18.13
N ARG A 302 -5.13 -2.72 -18.60
CA ARG A 302 -5.46 -2.91 -20.02
C ARG A 302 -6.65 -2.09 -20.48
N ARG A 303 -7.68 -1.97 -19.66
CA ARG A 303 -8.92 -1.26 -19.99
C ARG A 303 -8.67 0.23 -20.20
N TRP A 304 -8.04 0.87 -19.25
CA TRP A 304 -7.80 2.31 -19.29
C TRP A 304 -6.70 2.71 -20.26
N ALA A 305 -5.70 1.81 -20.43
CA ALA A 305 -4.68 1.97 -21.46
C ALA A 305 -5.30 2.00 -22.88
N ALA A 306 -6.17 1.05 -23.20
CA ALA A 306 -6.84 1.00 -24.49
C ALA A 306 -7.68 2.27 -24.77
N ARG A 307 -8.42 2.76 -23.78
CA ARG A 307 -9.19 4.01 -23.87
C ARG A 307 -8.32 5.25 -24.09
N ALA A 308 -7.11 5.23 -23.57
CA ALA A 308 -6.12 6.29 -23.76
C ALA A 308 -5.30 6.13 -25.06
N GLY A 309 -5.42 5.02 -25.78
CA GLY A 309 -4.60 4.70 -26.95
C GLY A 309 -3.14 4.39 -26.61
N VAL A 310 -2.87 3.91 -25.40
CA VAL A 310 -1.54 3.52 -24.91
C VAL A 310 -1.48 2.03 -24.55
N GLN A 311 -0.32 1.53 -24.17
CA GLN A 311 -0.18 0.16 -23.70
C GLN A 311 -0.33 0.08 -22.16
N SER A 312 -0.84 -1.07 -21.66
CA SER A 312 -0.83 -1.37 -20.24
C SER A 312 0.59 -1.36 -19.70
N THR A 313 0.75 -0.83 -18.49
CA THR A 313 2.03 -0.79 -17.79
C THR A 313 2.23 -1.94 -16.79
N GLY A 314 1.34 -2.96 -16.85
CA GLY A 314 1.36 -4.08 -15.90
C GLY A 314 0.81 -3.67 -14.52
N ASN A 315 -0.26 -2.90 -14.52
CA ASN A 315 -0.87 -2.37 -13.31
C ASN A 315 -2.35 -2.72 -13.16
N GLY A 316 -2.81 -3.81 -13.79
CA GLY A 316 -4.15 -4.33 -13.60
C GLY A 316 -4.24 -5.28 -12.42
N PHE A 317 -4.58 -4.79 -11.22
CA PHE A 317 -4.67 -5.61 -10.00
C PHE A 317 -6.11 -5.80 -9.53
N ARG A 318 -6.32 -6.81 -8.67
CA ARG A 318 -7.65 -7.22 -8.18
C ARG A 318 -7.72 -7.19 -6.65
N GLY A 319 -8.83 -6.72 -6.12
CA GLY A 319 -9.22 -7.01 -4.74
C GLY A 319 -9.88 -8.39 -4.63
N GLY A 320 -9.09 -9.44 -4.40
CA GLY A 320 -9.59 -10.81 -4.34
C GLY A 320 -10.11 -11.32 -5.69
N LEU A 321 -11.39 -11.70 -5.76
CA LEU A 321 -12.04 -12.19 -6.99
C LEU A 321 -12.79 -11.09 -7.75
N SER A 322 -12.49 -9.81 -7.53
CA SER A 322 -13.11 -8.69 -8.23
C SER A 322 -12.58 -8.52 -9.67
N ARG A 323 -13.18 -7.58 -10.42
CA ARG A 323 -12.61 -7.12 -11.70
C ARG A 323 -11.28 -6.43 -11.45
N PRO A 324 -10.28 -6.56 -12.37
CA PRO A 324 -9.05 -5.79 -12.27
C PRO A 324 -9.31 -4.29 -12.47
N GLY A 325 -8.48 -3.48 -11.84
CA GLY A 325 -8.41 -2.05 -11.99
C GLY A 325 -6.97 -1.57 -11.85
N PRO A 326 -6.67 -0.32 -12.25
CA PRO A 326 -5.32 0.19 -12.15
C PRO A 326 -4.92 0.36 -10.67
N ASP A 327 -3.78 -0.19 -10.32
CA ASP A 327 -3.18 -0.10 -8.98
C ASP A 327 -1.65 -0.23 -9.08
N LEU A 328 -0.92 0.31 -8.12
CA LEU A 328 0.53 0.20 -8.03
C LEU A 328 0.93 -1.04 -7.20
N THR A 329 1.93 -1.78 -7.67
CA THR A 329 2.57 -2.85 -6.89
C THR A 329 3.21 -2.28 -5.61
N ASN A 330 3.91 -1.17 -5.79
CA ASN A 330 4.48 -0.36 -4.74
C ASN A 330 4.65 1.08 -5.23
N PHE A 331 4.84 2.01 -4.30
CA PHE A 331 5.26 3.36 -4.67
C PHE A 331 6.50 3.76 -3.88
N CYS A 332 7.42 4.41 -4.58
CA CYS A 332 8.72 4.73 -4.07
C CYS A 332 9.03 6.21 -4.30
N ILE A 333 9.65 6.84 -3.30
CA ILE A 333 10.26 8.16 -3.44
C ILE A 333 11.77 7.96 -3.29
N SER A 334 12.54 8.48 -4.24
CA SER A 334 14.00 8.41 -4.16
C SER A 334 14.50 9.12 -2.92
N PRO A 335 15.37 8.49 -2.09
CA PRO A 335 15.96 9.16 -0.94
C PRO A 335 16.88 10.30 -1.35
N GLY A 336 17.07 11.25 -0.43
CA GLY A 336 18.03 12.33 -0.54
C GLY A 336 19.44 11.95 -0.09
N ASN A 337 20.20 12.94 0.39
CA ASN A 337 21.58 12.72 0.84
C ASN A 337 21.80 13.17 2.31
N THR A 338 20.80 13.70 2.97
CA THR A 338 20.89 14.28 4.32
C THR A 338 20.35 13.28 5.34
N ALA A 339 21.09 12.99 6.40
CA ALA A 339 20.58 12.11 7.45
C ALA A 339 19.32 12.68 8.10
N THR A 340 18.38 11.81 8.51
CA THR A 340 17.12 12.24 9.17
C THR A 340 17.39 13.13 10.38
N GLN A 341 18.43 12.82 11.14
CA GLN A 341 18.83 13.63 12.30
C GLN A 341 19.31 15.03 11.92
N ASP A 342 19.99 15.16 10.80
CA ASP A 342 20.45 16.45 10.29
C ASP A 342 19.29 17.28 9.74
N LEU A 343 18.26 16.63 9.15
CA LEU A 343 17.01 17.30 8.78
C LEU A 343 16.34 17.91 10.02
N ILE A 344 16.24 17.14 11.12
CA ILE A 344 15.68 17.62 12.39
C ILE A 344 16.53 18.77 12.94
N ALA A 345 17.87 18.61 12.93
CA ALA A 345 18.79 19.62 13.42
C ALA A 345 18.74 20.95 12.64
N SER A 346 18.31 20.91 11.38
CA SER A 346 18.17 22.09 10.53
C SER A 346 16.96 22.97 10.87
N MET A 347 15.99 22.46 11.63
CA MET A 347 14.77 23.21 12.02
C MET A 347 15.02 24.04 13.27
N ASP A 348 14.88 25.38 13.18
CA ASP A 348 14.90 26.24 14.38
C ASP A 348 13.61 26.04 15.21
N GLU A 349 12.46 26.09 14.57
CA GLU A 349 11.17 25.67 15.12
C GLU A 349 10.41 24.90 14.04
N GLY A 350 9.81 23.75 14.41
CA GLY A 350 9.11 22.89 13.45
C GLY A 350 8.34 21.76 14.10
N LEU A 351 7.80 20.90 13.24
CA LEU A 351 6.94 19.79 13.64
C LEU A 351 7.38 18.50 12.95
N ILE A 352 7.41 17.42 13.71
CA ILE A 352 7.53 16.06 13.16
C ILE A 352 6.14 15.41 13.21
N VAL A 353 5.68 14.89 12.07
CA VAL A 353 4.46 14.11 11.95
C VAL A 353 4.85 12.63 11.93
N GLU A 354 4.45 11.90 12.97
CA GLU A 354 4.77 10.47 13.14
C GLU A 354 3.58 9.56 12.82
N GLN A 355 2.41 9.86 13.39
CA GLN A 355 1.17 9.13 13.15
C GLN A 355 0.03 10.11 12.89
N VAL A 356 -0.84 9.75 11.95
CA VAL A 356 -1.94 10.61 11.52
C VAL A 356 -3.29 9.92 11.62
N LEU A 357 -4.34 10.72 11.83
CA LEU A 357 -5.74 10.33 11.75
C LEU A 357 -6.44 11.15 10.67
N GLY A 358 -7.43 10.54 10.02
CA GLY A 358 -8.31 11.24 9.07
C GLY A 358 -7.71 11.44 7.67
N ALA A 359 -6.61 10.80 7.32
CA ALA A 359 -6.01 10.91 5.97
C ALA A 359 -6.99 10.57 4.84
N GLY A 360 -7.93 9.63 5.07
CA GLY A 360 -8.96 9.27 4.10
C GLY A 360 -10.01 10.36 3.82
N GLN A 361 -10.02 11.46 4.58
CA GLN A 361 -10.90 12.62 4.36
C GLN A 361 -10.26 13.69 3.47
N SER A 362 -9.05 13.47 2.98
CA SER A 362 -8.32 14.35 2.07
C SER A 362 -9.02 14.44 0.71
N ASN A 363 -8.92 15.60 0.05
CA ASN A 363 -9.41 15.78 -1.32
C ASN A 363 -8.37 15.24 -2.32
N GLN A 364 -8.43 13.93 -2.57
CA GLN A 364 -7.43 13.22 -3.36
C GLN A 364 -7.27 13.81 -4.78
N LEU A 365 -8.37 14.13 -5.44
CA LEU A 365 -8.35 14.68 -6.81
C LEU A 365 -7.77 16.10 -6.88
N ALA A 366 -7.92 16.89 -5.82
CA ALA A 366 -7.27 18.21 -5.75
C ALA A 366 -5.82 18.13 -5.23
N GLY A 367 -5.37 16.96 -4.77
CA GLY A 367 -4.07 16.80 -4.14
C GLY A 367 -3.96 17.52 -2.79
N GLU A 368 -5.09 17.76 -2.12
CA GLU A 368 -5.13 18.46 -0.83
C GLU A 368 -5.24 17.45 0.31
N PHE A 369 -4.49 17.69 1.38
CA PHE A 369 -4.56 16.90 2.60
C PHE A 369 -4.79 17.76 3.83
N SER A 370 -5.50 17.16 4.80
CA SER A 370 -5.71 17.74 6.12
C SER A 370 -5.80 16.57 7.10
N VAL A 371 -4.81 16.45 7.97
CA VAL A 371 -4.67 15.32 8.89
C VAL A 371 -4.51 15.79 10.32
N ASN A 372 -5.20 15.11 11.25
CA ASN A 372 -4.94 15.26 12.65
C ASN A 372 -3.73 14.41 13.06
N LEU A 373 -2.90 14.93 13.96
CA LEU A 373 -1.81 14.16 14.52
C LEU A 373 -2.34 13.25 15.63
N ASP A 374 -2.16 11.97 15.43
CA ASP A 374 -2.28 10.97 16.49
C ASP A 374 -1.01 10.99 17.35
N LEU A 375 0.15 11.10 16.68
CA LEU A 375 1.44 11.31 17.30
C LEU A 375 2.28 12.27 16.47
N GLY A 376 2.82 13.28 17.12
CA GLY A 376 3.73 14.24 16.52
C GLY A 376 4.56 14.95 17.58
N TYR A 377 5.69 15.51 17.16
CA TYR A 377 6.66 16.10 18.07
C TYR A 377 7.05 17.50 17.63
N LYS A 378 7.17 18.41 18.61
CA LYS A 378 7.72 19.74 18.38
C LYS A 378 9.25 19.68 18.32
N VAL A 379 9.81 20.42 17.39
CA VAL A 379 11.25 20.67 17.30
C VAL A 379 11.53 22.13 17.65
N GLU A 380 12.50 22.36 18.53
CA GLU A 380 13.05 23.70 18.83
C GLU A 380 14.57 23.62 18.79
N LYS A 381 15.19 24.55 18.07
CA LYS A 381 16.66 24.67 17.93
C LYS A 381 17.31 23.34 17.55
N GLY A 382 16.70 22.65 16.58
CA GLY A 382 17.18 21.37 16.08
C GLY A 382 16.99 20.15 16.99
N LYS A 383 16.18 20.25 18.04
CA LYS A 383 15.95 19.18 19.01
C LYS A 383 14.45 18.90 19.19
N ILE A 384 14.08 17.64 19.30
CA ILE A 384 12.74 17.23 19.71
C ILE A 384 12.58 17.63 21.19
N VAL A 385 11.56 18.43 21.48
CA VAL A 385 11.30 18.93 22.84
C VAL A 385 10.08 18.31 23.50
N GLY A 386 9.24 17.59 22.75
CA GLY A 386 8.11 16.85 23.30
C GLY A 386 6.97 16.63 22.33
N ARG A 387 5.97 15.86 22.77
CA ARG A 387 4.76 15.52 22.02
C ARG A 387 3.80 16.71 21.96
N VAL A 388 3.26 17.00 20.78
CA VAL A 388 2.17 17.93 20.59
C VAL A 388 0.82 17.21 20.60
N LYS A 389 -0.23 17.89 21.07
CA LYS A 389 -1.60 17.40 21.15
C LYS A 389 -2.55 18.30 20.38
N ASN A 390 -3.74 17.80 20.02
CA ASN A 390 -4.81 18.56 19.39
C ASN A 390 -4.33 19.40 18.20
N THR A 391 -3.40 18.84 17.43
CA THR A 391 -2.70 19.52 16.34
C THR A 391 -3.05 18.85 15.02
N MET A 392 -3.26 19.65 13.98
CA MET A 392 -3.48 19.18 12.62
C MET A 392 -2.51 19.85 11.66
N VAL A 393 -2.22 19.16 10.57
CA VAL A 393 -1.40 19.65 9.46
C VAL A 393 -2.20 19.58 8.18
N ALA A 394 -2.15 20.66 7.38
CA ALA A 394 -2.84 20.74 6.11
C ALA A 394 -1.95 21.33 5.02
N GLY A 395 -2.18 20.92 3.78
CA GLY A 395 -1.44 21.42 2.63
C GLY A 395 -1.95 20.87 1.32
N SER A 396 -1.29 21.27 0.24
CA SER A 396 -1.42 20.68 -1.09
C SER A 396 -0.12 20.01 -1.48
N ILE A 397 -0.18 18.80 -2.05
CA ILE A 397 1.02 18.11 -2.53
C ILE A 397 1.78 18.93 -3.59
N PHE A 398 1.06 19.71 -4.41
CA PHE A 398 1.68 20.55 -5.43
C PHE A 398 2.56 21.63 -4.79
N GLU A 399 2.01 22.39 -3.84
CA GLU A 399 2.78 23.42 -3.15
C GLU A 399 3.83 22.83 -2.20
N ALA A 400 3.51 21.75 -1.49
CA ALA A 400 4.42 21.10 -0.56
C ALA A 400 5.68 20.55 -1.28
N PHE A 401 5.49 19.79 -2.37
CA PHE A 401 6.61 19.24 -3.14
C PHE A 401 7.29 20.24 -4.08
N LYS A 402 6.67 21.36 -4.42
CA LYS A 402 7.32 22.47 -5.08
C LYS A 402 8.26 23.21 -4.13
N ASN A 403 7.87 23.32 -2.86
CA ASN A 403 8.63 23.94 -1.79
C ASN A 403 9.26 22.89 -0.84
N LEU A 404 9.77 21.79 -1.42
CA LEU A 404 10.45 20.75 -0.67
C LEU A 404 11.74 21.32 -0.04
N ALA A 405 11.91 21.14 1.27
CA ALA A 405 13.16 21.53 1.94
C ALA A 405 14.26 20.50 1.66
N ASP A 406 13.99 19.21 2.01
CA ASP A 406 14.92 18.11 1.69
C ASP A 406 14.25 16.74 1.92
N LEU A 407 14.97 15.67 1.54
CA LEU A 407 14.62 14.27 1.74
C LEU A 407 15.73 13.57 2.51
N SER A 408 15.38 12.65 3.41
CA SER A 408 16.40 11.88 4.13
C SER A 408 17.14 10.89 3.23
N SER A 409 18.37 10.58 3.61
CA SER A 409 19.18 9.52 2.97
C SER A 409 18.69 8.12 3.33
N GLU A 410 18.09 7.98 4.50
CA GLU A 410 17.43 6.76 4.95
C GLU A 410 16.02 6.67 4.36
N ALA A 411 15.69 5.50 3.83
CA ALA A 411 14.35 5.18 3.40
C ALA A 411 13.96 3.80 3.94
N GLU A 412 12.67 3.61 4.23
CA GLU A 412 12.15 2.36 4.76
C GLU A 412 10.90 1.87 4.02
N TRP A 413 10.67 0.57 4.08
CA TRP A 413 9.43 -0.03 3.62
C TRP A 413 8.31 0.17 4.63
N VAL A 414 7.25 0.82 4.23
CA VAL A 414 6.04 1.05 5.02
C VAL A 414 4.92 0.18 4.49
N GLY A 415 4.34 -0.67 5.33
CA GLY A 415 3.23 -1.57 4.95
C GLY A 415 3.57 -2.59 3.86
N GLY A 416 4.86 -2.72 3.51
CA GLY A 416 5.34 -3.59 2.45
C GLY A 416 5.10 -3.08 1.02
N ALA A 417 4.45 -1.93 0.86
CA ALA A 417 4.11 -1.37 -0.45
C ALA A 417 4.66 0.05 -0.70
N ALA A 418 5.11 0.78 0.31
CA ALA A 418 5.67 2.11 0.15
C ALA A 418 7.14 2.13 0.58
N TYR A 419 8.06 2.61 -0.28
CA TYR A 419 9.48 2.81 0.06
C TYR A 419 9.79 4.30 0.09
N LEU A 420 9.89 4.85 1.29
CA LEU A 420 9.89 6.29 1.49
C LEU A 420 11.03 6.75 2.40
N PRO A 421 11.68 7.88 2.08
CA PRO A 421 12.49 8.65 3.03
C PRO A 421 11.60 9.48 3.96
N SER A 422 12.17 10.05 5.02
CA SER A 422 11.57 11.18 5.72
C SER A 422 11.57 12.40 4.80
N ILE A 423 10.47 13.17 4.82
CA ILE A 423 10.25 14.29 3.90
C ILE A 423 10.12 15.57 4.71
N LEU A 424 11.04 16.51 4.53
CA LEU A 424 10.99 17.83 5.15
C LEU A 424 10.40 18.85 4.17
N PHE A 425 9.25 19.39 4.49
CA PHE A 425 8.64 20.51 3.79
C PHE A 425 9.02 21.84 4.44
N GLN A 426 9.25 22.88 3.61
CA GLN A 426 9.64 24.20 4.12
C GLN A 426 8.53 24.84 4.95
N HIS A 427 7.29 24.75 4.47
CA HIS A 427 6.14 25.39 5.08
C HIS A 427 4.86 24.57 4.85
N LEU A 428 4.22 24.16 5.94
CA LEU A 428 2.87 23.62 5.92
C LEU A 428 2.01 24.35 6.96
N GLY A 429 0.72 24.39 6.73
CA GLY A 429 -0.24 24.94 7.66
C GLY A 429 -0.40 24.02 8.88
N VAL A 430 -0.16 24.54 10.06
CA VAL A 430 -0.36 23.87 11.34
C VAL A 430 -1.46 24.60 12.10
N ALA A 431 -2.48 23.86 12.53
CA ALA A 431 -3.52 24.36 13.43
C ALA A 431 -3.48 23.58 14.73
N SER A 432 -3.43 24.26 15.86
CA SER A 432 -3.39 23.66 17.19
C SER A 432 -4.43 24.33 18.09
N ARG A 433 -5.14 23.49 18.86
CA ARG A 433 -6.02 23.95 19.95
C ARG A 433 -5.27 23.77 21.26
N GLN A 434 -5.11 24.86 21.98
CA GLN A 434 -4.55 24.85 23.33
C GLN A 434 -5.53 24.27 24.32
#